data_4b986ea01669c2e9b252fe96c370b535
#
_entry.id   4b986ea01669c2e9b252fe96c370b535
#
_cell.length_a   1.000
_cell.length_b   1.000
_cell.length_c   1.000
_cell.angle_alpha   90.00
_cell.angle_beta   90.00
_cell.angle_gamma   90.00
#
_symmetry.space_group_name_H-M   'P 1'
#
loop_
_entity.id
_entity.type
_entity.pdbx_description
1 polymer ?
#
loop_
_entity_poly.entity_id
_entity_poly.type
_entity_poly.pdbx_seq_one_letter_code
_entity_poly.pdbx_strand_id
1 'polypeptide(L)'
;MPAVSFNRFIYFVTVVDMGSFTAAADRLGVAKAVVSHQVSKLEEELGTALLIRTTRRLRTTEAGRRFYERCIVVLREAENAIEEVSSETGTPVGTLMLTAPLDYGAKVVAPALALYLQCHPQMQADLTFTDVKFDLVDNELDLSIRVGWLEDSSAQARRIGTFEQHLVCSPAYAGQIGRVAHPCALEAAKWIANGALKEPLRWLFAKGDEKVVVTGKSVVSANGTEASYVCVLAGIGLAVMPDYQVVQDIAAGRLVRLLPGWSLPAGGIHAVYPPAKYRPARVRAFVDILEAMERERRS
;
A
#
# COMPACT_ATOMS: atom_id res chain seq x y z
N MET A 1 23.28 11.09 -30.29
CA MET A 1 23.14 11.04 -28.83
C MET A 1 24.55 10.83 -28.27
N PRO A 2 25.02 11.56 -27.25
CA PRO A 2 26.24 11.18 -26.56
C PRO A 2 26.06 9.75 -26.01
N ALA A 3 27.08 8.93 -26.20
CA ALA A 3 27.06 7.53 -25.76
C ALA A 3 27.25 7.48 -24.22
N VAL A 4 26.23 7.85 -23.48
CA VAL A 4 26.26 7.76 -22.01
C VAL A 4 26.22 6.29 -21.63
N SER A 5 27.21 5.83 -20.87
CA SER A 5 27.28 4.44 -20.43
C SER A 5 26.27 4.16 -19.34
N PHE A 6 25.38 3.22 -19.58
CA PHE A 6 24.33 2.79 -18.66
C PHE A 6 24.86 2.35 -17.29
N ASN A 7 26.03 1.70 -17.24
CA ASN A 7 26.65 1.32 -15.98
C ASN A 7 26.92 2.49 -15.04
N ARG A 8 27.09 3.72 -15.57
CA ARG A 8 27.33 4.89 -14.73
C ARG A 8 26.11 5.33 -13.94
N PHE A 9 24.91 4.99 -14.41
CA PHE A 9 23.68 5.26 -13.67
C PHE A 9 23.64 4.50 -12.33
N ILE A 10 24.12 3.25 -12.31
CA ILE A 10 24.21 2.43 -11.10
C ILE A 10 25.13 3.11 -10.09
N TYR A 11 26.30 3.58 -10.49
CA TYR A 11 27.24 4.27 -9.60
C TYR A 11 26.63 5.56 -9.03
N PHE A 12 26.00 6.36 -9.88
CA PHE A 12 25.39 7.62 -9.47
C PHE A 12 24.23 7.39 -8.50
N VAL A 13 23.29 6.51 -8.83
CA VAL A 13 22.13 6.15 -7.99
C VAL A 13 22.62 5.63 -6.63
N THR A 14 23.56 4.67 -6.62
CA THR A 14 24.09 4.12 -5.35
C THR A 14 24.78 5.20 -4.50
N VAL A 15 25.47 6.18 -5.11
CA VAL A 15 26.08 7.29 -4.37
C VAL A 15 25.01 8.19 -3.74
N VAL A 16 23.92 8.45 -4.42
CA VAL A 16 22.80 9.25 -3.89
C VAL A 16 22.11 8.52 -2.74
N ASP A 17 21.79 7.23 -2.91
CA ASP A 17 21.13 6.38 -1.91
C ASP A 17 21.95 6.29 -0.61
N MET A 18 23.26 6.04 -0.75
CA MET A 18 24.17 5.89 0.39
C MET A 18 24.58 7.23 1.01
N GLY A 19 24.36 8.36 0.33
CA GLY A 19 24.83 9.67 0.75
C GLY A 19 26.36 9.78 0.87
N SER A 20 27.11 8.79 0.37
CA SER A 20 28.56 8.68 0.53
C SER A 20 29.21 7.86 -0.58
N PHE A 21 30.29 8.39 -1.17
CA PHE A 21 31.10 7.65 -2.12
C PHE A 21 31.79 6.40 -1.54
N THR A 22 32.13 6.43 -0.26
CA THR A 22 32.75 5.29 0.43
C THR A 22 31.73 4.19 0.67
N ALA A 23 30.56 4.51 1.21
CA ALA A 23 29.51 3.55 1.42
C ALA A 23 28.96 2.95 0.08
N ALA A 24 28.91 3.78 -0.98
CA ALA A 24 28.56 3.29 -2.32
C ALA A 24 29.61 2.31 -2.87
N ALA A 25 30.89 2.59 -2.65
CA ALA A 25 31.98 1.71 -3.06
C ALA A 25 31.92 0.36 -2.34
N ASP A 26 31.68 0.38 -1.02
CA ASP A 26 31.51 -0.83 -0.20
C ASP A 26 30.33 -1.67 -0.69
N ARG A 27 29.17 -1.02 -0.96
CA ARG A 27 27.96 -1.70 -1.46
C ARG A 27 28.17 -2.32 -2.85
N LEU A 28 28.93 -1.64 -3.75
CA LEU A 28 29.19 -2.10 -5.11
C LEU A 28 30.40 -3.06 -5.20
N GLY A 29 31.13 -3.29 -4.09
CA GLY A 29 32.32 -4.14 -4.08
C GLY A 29 33.49 -3.62 -4.91
N VAL A 30 33.63 -2.30 -5.03
CA VAL A 30 34.68 -1.65 -5.85
C VAL A 30 35.44 -0.59 -5.07
N ALA A 31 36.60 -0.16 -5.57
CA ALA A 31 37.34 0.93 -4.96
C ALA A 31 36.60 2.27 -5.07
N LYS A 32 36.66 3.12 -4.02
CA LYS A 32 36.07 4.47 -4.01
C LYS A 32 36.49 5.33 -5.19
N ALA A 33 37.74 5.19 -5.64
CA ALA A 33 38.26 5.90 -6.82
C ALA A 33 37.47 5.56 -8.09
N VAL A 34 37.04 4.30 -8.24
CA VAL A 34 36.23 3.85 -9.39
C VAL A 34 34.88 4.54 -9.36
N VAL A 35 34.19 4.52 -8.21
CA VAL A 35 32.87 5.16 -8.06
C VAL A 35 32.98 6.67 -8.38
N SER A 36 33.98 7.35 -7.80
CA SER A 36 34.20 8.78 -8.05
C SER A 36 34.47 9.07 -9.52
N HIS A 37 35.30 8.24 -10.17
CA HIS A 37 35.60 8.38 -11.59
C HIS A 37 34.38 8.20 -12.47
N GLN A 38 33.57 7.15 -12.21
CA GLN A 38 32.36 6.86 -13.00
C GLN A 38 31.31 7.98 -12.88
N VAL A 39 31.10 8.52 -11.69
CA VAL A 39 30.19 9.66 -11.50
C VAL A 39 30.72 10.92 -12.18
N SER A 40 32.02 11.21 -12.06
CA SER A 40 32.60 12.39 -12.73
C SER A 40 32.53 12.28 -14.27
N LYS A 41 32.74 11.07 -14.80
CA LYS A 41 32.56 10.81 -16.25
C LYS A 41 31.11 10.99 -16.68
N LEU A 42 30.14 10.61 -15.84
CA LEU A 42 28.73 10.83 -16.12
C LEU A 42 28.39 12.33 -16.18
N GLU A 43 28.89 13.12 -15.22
CA GLU A 43 28.72 14.57 -15.16
C GLU A 43 29.35 15.25 -16.39
N GLU A 44 30.52 14.78 -16.83
CA GLU A 44 31.22 15.25 -18.04
C GLU A 44 30.39 14.98 -19.32
N GLU A 45 29.86 13.75 -19.46
CA GLU A 45 29.06 13.37 -20.63
C GLU A 45 27.73 14.11 -20.70
N LEU A 46 27.14 14.41 -19.56
CA LEU A 46 25.89 15.18 -19.47
C LEU A 46 26.13 16.70 -19.54
N GLY A 47 27.39 17.14 -19.42
CA GLY A 47 27.75 18.56 -19.42
C GLY A 47 27.20 19.34 -18.22
N THR A 48 26.84 18.63 -17.12
CA THR A 48 26.26 19.25 -15.93
C THR A 48 26.65 18.52 -14.65
N ALA A 49 26.81 19.29 -13.56
CA ALA A 49 27.06 18.70 -12.25
C ALA A 49 25.77 18.12 -11.68
N LEU A 50 25.81 16.87 -11.25
CA LEU A 50 24.71 16.16 -10.61
C LEU A 50 24.83 16.20 -9.08
N LEU A 51 26.07 16.30 -8.55
CA LEU A 51 26.34 16.26 -7.12
C LEU A 51 27.10 17.51 -6.67
N ILE A 52 26.71 18.03 -5.50
CA ILE A 52 27.45 19.07 -4.77
C ILE A 52 28.27 18.35 -3.69
N ARG A 53 29.61 18.42 -3.85
CA ARG A 53 30.56 17.81 -2.91
C ARG A 53 31.05 18.89 -1.95
N THR A 54 30.73 18.77 -0.67
CA THR A 54 31.36 19.54 0.40
C THR A 54 32.15 18.60 1.31
N THR A 55 33.07 19.11 2.07
CA THR A 55 33.88 18.31 3.01
C THR A 55 33.04 17.60 4.09
N ARG A 56 31.78 18.01 4.27
CA ARG A 56 30.92 17.51 5.36
C ARG A 56 29.64 16.83 4.85
N ARG A 57 29.17 17.08 3.61
CA ARG A 57 27.91 16.54 3.08
C ARG A 57 27.96 16.37 1.57
N LEU A 58 27.33 15.29 1.11
CA LEU A 58 26.97 15.05 -0.28
C LEU A 58 25.50 15.49 -0.48
N ARG A 59 25.22 16.24 -1.54
CA ARG A 59 23.86 16.61 -1.93
C ARG A 59 23.72 16.54 -3.44
N THR A 60 22.54 16.25 -3.92
CA THR A 60 22.21 16.38 -5.34
C THR A 60 22.00 17.84 -5.72
N THR A 61 22.38 18.22 -6.93
CA THR A 61 21.89 19.44 -7.58
C THR A 61 20.43 19.27 -7.98
N GLU A 62 19.75 20.32 -8.42
CA GLU A 62 18.40 20.21 -8.98
C GLU A 62 18.37 19.30 -10.24
N ALA A 63 19.39 19.43 -11.12
CA ALA A 63 19.58 18.55 -12.26
C ALA A 63 19.83 17.10 -11.79
N GLY A 64 20.67 16.92 -10.75
CA GLY A 64 20.97 15.62 -10.18
C GLY A 64 19.75 14.93 -9.59
N ARG A 65 18.87 15.67 -8.89
CA ARG A 65 17.63 15.13 -8.34
C ARG A 65 16.70 14.62 -9.44
N ARG A 66 16.43 15.44 -10.46
CA ARG A 66 15.61 15.03 -11.61
C ARG A 66 16.21 13.86 -12.39
N PHE A 67 17.53 13.85 -12.54
CA PHE A 67 18.21 12.75 -13.22
C PHE A 67 18.18 11.47 -12.40
N TYR A 68 18.35 11.55 -11.09
CA TYR A 68 18.23 10.42 -10.16
C TYR A 68 16.87 9.74 -10.28
N GLU A 69 15.77 10.51 -10.20
CA GLU A 69 14.39 10.01 -10.37
C GLU A 69 14.21 9.24 -11.68
N ARG A 70 14.82 9.71 -12.78
CA ARG A 70 14.76 9.02 -14.08
C ARG A 70 15.68 7.81 -14.16
N CYS A 71 16.85 7.86 -13.54
CA CYS A 71 17.78 6.73 -13.52
C CYS A 71 17.19 5.53 -12.80
N ILE A 72 16.50 5.73 -11.68
CA ILE A 72 15.85 4.65 -10.95
C ILE A 72 14.83 3.92 -11.84
N VAL A 73 13.97 4.67 -12.55
CA VAL A 73 12.98 4.09 -13.47
C VAL A 73 13.65 3.24 -14.55
N VAL A 74 14.73 3.77 -15.14
CA VAL A 74 15.47 3.10 -16.23
C VAL A 74 16.19 1.84 -15.74
N LEU A 75 16.86 1.89 -14.59
CA LEU A 75 17.53 0.74 -14.00
C LEU A 75 16.55 -0.36 -13.63
N ARG A 76 15.41 0.01 -13.09
CA ARG A 76 14.33 -0.91 -12.74
C ARG A 76 13.74 -1.59 -13.98
N GLU A 77 13.52 -0.85 -15.07
CA GLU A 77 13.01 -1.44 -16.31
C GLU A 77 14.04 -2.40 -16.92
N ALA A 78 15.34 -2.10 -16.80
CA ALA A 78 16.39 -3.02 -17.19
C ALA A 78 16.41 -4.30 -16.33
N GLU A 79 16.24 -4.17 -15.02
CA GLU A 79 16.09 -5.31 -14.08
C GLU A 79 14.88 -6.15 -14.44
N ASN A 80 13.72 -5.51 -14.69
CA ASN A 80 12.50 -6.19 -15.11
C ASN A 80 12.70 -6.97 -16.42
N ALA A 81 13.39 -6.37 -17.40
CA ALA A 81 13.69 -7.03 -18.69
C ALA A 81 14.61 -8.25 -18.52
N ILE A 82 15.62 -8.15 -17.64
CA ILE A 82 16.52 -9.27 -17.32
C ILE A 82 15.71 -10.38 -16.61
N GLU A 83 14.87 -10.01 -15.65
CA GLU A 83 14.03 -10.95 -14.92
C GLU A 83 13.02 -11.65 -15.84
N GLU A 84 12.46 -10.94 -16.83
CA GLU A 84 11.56 -11.50 -17.83
C GLU A 84 12.24 -12.65 -18.63
N VAL A 85 13.48 -12.42 -19.07
CA VAL A 85 14.25 -13.41 -19.85
C VAL A 85 14.76 -14.56 -18.94
N SER A 86 15.11 -14.22 -17.69
CA SER A 86 15.60 -15.19 -16.70
C SER A 86 14.49 -16.02 -16.07
N SER A 87 13.22 -15.65 -16.27
CA SER A 87 12.04 -16.25 -15.64
C SER A 87 11.72 -17.68 -16.10
N GLU A 88 12.51 -18.30 -16.97
CA GLU A 88 12.50 -19.75 -17.18
C GLU A 88 12.87 -20.52 -15.87
N THR A 89 13.55 -19.88 -14.93
CA THR A 89 13.90 -20.46 -13.63
C THR A 89 12.95 -20.09 -12.49
N GLY A 90 12.02 -19.12 -12.67
CA GLY A 90 10.87 -18.86 -11.81
C GLY A 90 11.14 -18.33 -10.39
N THR A 91 12.39 -18.12 -9.99
CA THR A 91 12.72 -17.70 -8.61
C THR A 91 12.67 -16.15 -8.49
N PRO A 92 11.80 -15.59 -7.64
CA PRO A 92 11.78 -14.16 -7.37
C PRO A 92 13.07 -13.65 -6.74
N VAL A 93 13.61 -12.54 -7.24
CA VAL A 93 14.78 -11.84 -6.70
C VAL A 93 14.56 -10.33 -6.74
N GLY A 94 15.37 -9.58 -5.97
CA GLY A 94 15.34 -8.11 -5.95
C GLY A 94 14.40 -7.52 -4.87
N THR A 95 13.94 -6.30 -5.07
CA THR A 95 13.09 -5.58 -4.10
C THR A 95 11.67 -5.43 -4.63
N LEU A 96 10.68 -5.87 -3.86
CA LEU A 96 9.25 -5.64 -4.12
C LEU A 96 8.84 -4.31 -3.48
N MET A 97 8.44 -3.35 -4.31
CA MET A 97 7.96 -2.04 -3.84
C MET A 97 6.44 -1.96 -3.93
N LEU A 98 5.77 -1.85 -2.80
CA LEU A 98 4.31 -1.82 -2.79
C LEU A 98 3.71 -0.81 -1.81
N THR A 99 2.48 -0.41 -2.12
CA THR A 99 1.66 0.41 -1.24
C THR A 99 0.31 -0.24 -0.97
N ALA A 100 -0.26 0.05 0.20
CA ALA A 100 -1.59 -0.39 0.60
C ALA A 100 -2.23 0.63 1.56
N PRO A 101 -3.57 0.62 1.77
CA PRO A 101 -4.20 1.36 2.86
C PRO A 101 -3.62 0.94 4.21
N LEU A 102 -3.55 1.86 5.15
CA LEU A 102 -2.87 1.65 6.43
C LEU A 102 -3.44 0.46 7.20
N ASP A 103 -4.76 0.36 7.30
CA ASP A 103 -5.47 -0.69 8.01
C ASP A 103 -5.28 -2.08 7.36
N TYR A 104 -5.55 -2.19 6.07
CA TYR A 104 -5.40 -3.43 5.31
C TYR A 104 -3.93 -3.85 5.17
N GLY A 105 -3.06 -2.87 4.99
CA GLY A 105 -1.61 -3.06 4.93
C GLY A 105 -1.08 -3.74 6.18
N ALA A 106 -1.41 -3.22 7.35
CA ALA A 106 -0.96 -3.78 8.63
C ALA A 106 -1.59 -5.15 8.95
N LYS A 107 -2.88 -5.33 8.66
CA LYS A 107 -3.65 -6.53 9.06
C LYS A 107 -3.48 -7.72 8.11
N VAL A 108 -3.27 -7.47 6.83
CA VAL A 108 -3.29 -8.52 5.78
C VAL A 108 -2.02 -8.53 4.95
N VAL A 109 -1.59 -7.36 4.42
CA VAL A 109 -0.45 -7.29 3.50
C VAL A 109 0.87 -7.62 4.21
N ALA A 110 1.11 -7.08 5.41
CA ALA A 110 2.34 -7.33 6.14
C ALA A 110 2.50 -8.81 6.57
N PRO A 111 1.46 -9.51 7.09
CA PRO A 111 1.52 -10.96 7.30
C PRO A 111 1.77 -11.76 6.01
N ALA A 112 1.12 -11.40 4.89
CA ALA A 112 1.36 -12.04 3.60
C ALA A 112 2.80 -11.84 3.12
N LEU A 113 3.34 -10.65 3.34
CA LEU A 113 4.74 -10.37 3.01
C LEU A 113 5.71 -11.16 3.88
N ALA A 114 5.43 -11.33 5.16
CA ALA A 114 6.27 -12.15 6.03
C ALA A 114 6.36 -13.60 5.52
N LEU A 115 5.24 -14.18 5.11
CA LEU A 115 5.21 -15.49 4.46
C LEU A 115 5.97 -15.49 3.13
N TYR A 116 5.77 -14.48 2.32
CA TYR A 116 6.45 -14.33 1.03
C TYR A 116 7.98 -14.29 1.17
N LEU A 117 8.51 -13.51 2.11
CA LEU A 117 9.96 -13.42 2.35
C LEU A 117 10.55 -14.70 2.95
N GLN A 118 9.77 -15.46 3.72
CA GLN A 118 10.18 -16.80 4.17
C GLN A 118 10.29 -17.79 3.01
N CYS A 119 9.36 -17.72 2.04
CA CYS A 119 9.40 -18.57 0.85
C CYS A 119 10.49 -18.14 -0.16
N HIS A 120 10.88 -16.87 -0.14
CA HIS A 120 11.81 -16.27 -1.10
C HIS A 120 12.94 -15.50 -0.39
N PRO A 121 13.96 -16.17 0.19
CA PRO A 121 14.97 -15.54 1.04
C PRO A 121 15.87 -14.51 0.33
N GLN A 122 15.88 -14.51 -1.01
CA GLN A 122 16.65 -13.54 -1.81
C GLN A 122 15.87 -12.25 -2.11
N MET A 123 14.60 -12.19 -1.70
CA MET A 123 13.77 -11.01 -1.87
C MET A 123 13.97 -10.00 -0.75
N GLN A 124 13.85 -8.74 -1.12
CA GLN A 124 13.65 -7.61 -0.22
C GLN A 124 12.30 -6.96 -0.52
N ALA A 125 11.80 -6.15 0.41
CA ALA A 125 10.56 -5.42 0.20
C ALA A 125 10.63 -4.03 0.81
N ASP A 126 10.00 -3.07 0.13
CA ASP A 126 9.74 -1.72 0.61
C ASP A 126 8.24 -1.46 0.61
N LEU A 127 7.71 -1.11 1.79
CA LEU A 127 6.27 -0.97 2.03
C LEU A 127 5.94 0.46 2.41
N THR A 128 5.02 1.06 1.69
CA THR A 128 4.42 2.34 2.08
C THR A 128 2.93 2.16 2.35
N PHE A 129 2.53 2.18 3.63
CA PHE A 129 1.12 2.12 4.00
C PHE A 129 0.54 3.52 4.16
N THR A 130 -0.49 3.84 3.38
CA THR A 130 -1.08 5.17 3.35
C THR A 130 -2.49 5.16 2.75
N ASP A 131 -3.36 6.04 3.25
CA ASP A 131 -4.70 6.26 2.71
C ASP A 131 -4.72 7.33 1.62
N VAL A 132 -3.57 7.95 1.32
CA VAL A 132 -3.42 8.88 0.20
C VAL A 132 -3.29 8.09 -1.11
N LYS A 133 -4.00 8.53 -2.15
CA LYS A 133 -3.84 7.92 -3.49
C LYS A 133 -2.47 8.27 -4.06
N PHE A 134 -1.66 7.25 -4.28
CA PHE A 134 -0.37 7.37 -4.96
C PHE A 134 -0.50 7.09 -6.45
N ASP A 135 0.21 7.87 -7.26
CA ASP A 135 0.51 7.47 -8.64
C ASP A 135 1.59 6.39 -8.63
N LEU A 136 1.29 5.27 -9.28
CA LEU A 136 2.18 4.10 -9.30
C LEU A 136 3.46 4.37 -10.09
N VAL A 137 3.35 5.18 -11.15
CA VAL A 137 4.48 5.48 -12.04
C VAL A 137 5.40 6.52 -11.40
N ASP A 138 4.82 7.60 -10.89
CA ASP A 138 5.60 8.68 -10.28
C ASP A 138 6.31 8.26 -8.99
N ASN A 139 5.77 7.24 -8.28
CA ASN A 139 6.35 6.73 -7.03
C ASN A 139 7.09 5.40 -7.19
N GLU A 140 7.32 4.94 -8.43
CA GLU A 140 8.13 3.75 -8.74
C GLU A 140 7.66 2.46 -8.06
N LEU A 141 6.37 2.30 -7.89
CA LEU A 141 5.77 1.15 -7.22
C LEU A 141 5.56 -0.01 -8.20
N ASP A 142 5.87 -1.23 -7.76
CA ASP A 142 5.54 -2.47 -8.48
C ASP A 142 4.05 -2.81 -8.37
N LEU A 143 3.46 -2.47 -7.23
CA LEU A 143 2.12 -2.90 -6.86
C LEU A 143 1.46 -1.91 -5.91
N SER A 144 0.18 -1.61 -6.14
CA SER A 144 -0.69 -0.96 -5.15
C SER A 144 -1.85 -1.88 -4.80
N ILE A 145 -2.03 -2.17 -3.53
CA ILE A 145 -3.26 -2.80 -3.06
C ILE A 145 -4.28 -1.69 -2.76
N ARG A 146 -5.47 -1.83 -3.34
CA ARG A 146 -6.58 -0.89 -3.13
C ARG A 146 -7.78 -1.60 -2.57
N VAL A 147 -8.38 -1.01 -1.54
CA VAL A 147 -9.55 -1.53 -0.85
C VAL A 147 -10.70 -0.53 -1.03
N GLY A 148 -11.84 -1.02 -1.47
CA GLY A 148 -13.03 -0.19 -1.67
C GLY A 148 -13.71 -0.40 -3.02
N TRP A 149 -14.45 0.61 -3.44
CA TRP A 149 -15.16 0.63 -4.72
C TRP A 149 -14.27 1.37 -5.74
N LEU A 150 -13.59 0.59 -6.60
CA LEU A 150 -12.81 1.18 -7.69
C LEU A 150 -13.78 1.78 -8.73
N GLU A 151 -13.62 3.06 -9.00
CA GLU A 151 -14.11 3.64 -10.24
C GLU A 151 -13.19 3.13 -11.38
N ASP A 152 -13.75 2.86 -12.57
CA ASP A 152 -12.99 2.40 -13.74
C ASP A 152 -11.78 3.32 -13.97
N SER A 153 -10.59 2.80 -13.69
CA SER A 153 -9.34 3.49 -13.93
C SER A 153 -8.61 2.81 -15.08
N SER A 154 -7.88 3.60 -15.86
CA SER A 154 -7.01 3.10 -16.96
C SER A 154 -5.88 2.18 -16.48
N ALA A 155 -5.67 2.03 -15.17
CA ALA A 155 -4.70 1.13 -14.58
C ALA A 155 -5.16 -0.33 -14.67
N GLN A 156 -4.23 -1.24 -14.91
CA GLN A 156 -4.50 -2.68 -14.88
C GLN A 156 -4.79 -3.12 -13.45
N ALA A 157 -6.06 -3.33 -13.12
CA ALA A 157 -6.49 -3.80 -11.82
C ALA A 157 -6.94 -5.27 -11.88
N ARG A 158 -6.49 -6.08 -10.92
CA ARG A 158 -6.97 -7.45 -10.70
C ARG A 158 -7.66 -7.51 -9.34
N ARG A 159 -8.91 -7.94 -9.31
CA ARG A 159 -9.61 -8.18 -8.05
C ARG A 159 -9.06 -9.44 -7.40
N ILE A 160 -8.51 -9.32 -6.20
CA ILE A 160 -7.89 -10.40 -5.43
C ILE A 160 -8.74 -10.86 -4.25
N GLY A 161 -9.74 -10.06 -3.86
CA GLY A 161 -10.63 -10.40 -2.76
C GLY A 161 -11.82 -9.46 -2.67
N THR A 162 -12.60 -9.65 -1.60
CA THR A 162 -13.71 -8.78 -1.22
C THR A 162 -13.72 -8.63 0.30
N PHE A 163 -14.39 -7.60 0.79
CA PHE A 163 -14.68 -7.44 2.20
C PHE A 163 -16.14 -7.08 2.41
N GLU A 164 -16.66 -7.48 3.56
CA GLU A 164 -17.97 -7.04 4.04
C GLU A 164 -17.82 -5.84 4.98
N GLN A 165 -18.89 -5.06 5.09
CA GLN A 165 -18.98 -4.00 6.08
C GLN A 165 -19.82 -4.49 7.27
N HIS A 166 -19.31 -4.25 8.49
CA HIS A 166 -20.02 -4.54 9.73
C HIS A 166 -20.28 -3.25 10.50
N LEU A 167 -21.52 -3.07 10.96
CA LEU A 167 -21.83 -2.03 11.92
C LEU A 167 -21.40 -2.51 13.30
N VAL A 168 -20.49 -1.80 13.95
CA VAL A 168 -19.91 -2.22 15.24
C VAL A 168 -19.88 -1.09 16.26
N CYS A 169 -19.87 -1.47 17.52
CA CYS A 169 -19.58 -0.59 18.66
C CYS A 169 -18.96 -1.40 19.80
N SER A 170 -18.45 -0.73 20.82
CA SER A 170 -18.00 -1.41 22.05
C SER A 170 -19.20 -1.96 22.86
N PRO A 171 -18.99 -3.02 23.69
CA PRO A 171 -20.04 -3.52 24.59
C PRO A 171 -20.62 -2.44 25.51
N ALA A 172 -19.77 -1.53 26.00
CA ALA A 172 -20.19 -0.42 26.85
C ALA A 172 -21.17 0.52 26.13
N TYR A 173 -20.87 0.86 24.86
CA TYR A 173 -21.77 1.69 24.07
C TYR A 173 -23.04 0.95 23.66
N ALA A 174 -22.96 -0.36 23.35
CA ALA A 174 -24.13 -1.19 23.08
C ALA A 174 -25.10 -1.21 24.28
N GLY A 175 -24.57 -1.27 25.51
CA GLY A 175 -25.38 -1.15 26.75
C GLY A 175 -26.08 0.20 26.87
N GLN A 176 -25.46 1.28 26.41
CA GLN A 176 -26.06 2.62 26.46
C GLN A 176 -27.21 2.80 25.47
N ILE A 177 -27.05 2.32 24.24
CA ILE A 177 -28.08 2.46 23.19
C ILE A 177 -29.18 1.40 23.28
N GLY A 178 -28.97 0.36 24.07
CA GLY A 178 -29.94 -0.73 24.25
C GLY A 178 -30.08 -1.61 22.98
N ARG A 179 -31.19 -2.36 22.92
CA ARG A 179 -31.44 -3.28 21.81
C ARG A 179 -31.82 -2.53 20.54
N VAL A 180 -30.96 -2.60 19.54
CA VAL A 180 -31.21 -2.09 18.17
C VAL A 180 -31.82 -3.20 17.34
N ALA A 181 -33.09 -3.11 16.98
CA ALA A 181 -33.80 -4.11 16.20
C ALA A 181 -33.94 -3.72 14.71
N HIS A 182 -33.85 -2.43 14.39
CA HIS A 182 -34.04 -1.89 13.04
C HIS A 182 -33.08 -0.71 12.77
N PRO A 183 -32.59 -0.54 11.52
CA PRO A 183 -31.64 0.51 11.17
C PRO A 183 -32.09 1.95 11.51
N CYS A 184 -33.38 2.27 11.37
CA CYS A 184 -33.90 3.61 11.72
C CYS A 184 -33.59 4.05 13.16
N ALA A 185 -33.46 3.11 14.10
CA ALA A 185 -33.11 3.43 15.49
C ALA A 185 -31.67 4.02 15.64
N LEU A 186 -30.85 3.93 14.60
CA LEU A 186 -29.48 4.41 14.60
C LEU A 186 -29.32 5.90 14.28
N GLU A 187 -30.36 6.57 13.81
CA GLU A 187 -30.31 8.00 13.45
C GLU A 187 -29.96 8.89 14.65
N ALA A 188 -30.41 8.52 15.85
CA ALA A 188 -30.10 9.21 17.09
C ALA A 188 -28.77 8.79 17.75
N ALA A 189 -28.12 7.74 17.24
CA ALA A 189 -26.88 7.24 17.79
C ALA A 189 -25.68 8.17 17.49
N LYS A 190 -24.62 8.04 18.28
CA LYS A 190 -23.34 8.73 18.02
C LYS A 190 -22.53 7.96 17.00
N TRP A 191 -22.25 8.58 15.86
CA TRP A 191 -21.49 7.95 14.80
C TRP A 191 -20.05 8.45 14.78
N ILE A 192 -19.14 7.55 14.43
CA ILE A 192 -17.74 7.85 14.13
C ILE A 192 -17.61 7.77 12.62
N ALA A 193 -17.23 8.88 12.00
CA ALA A 193 -17.12 9.00 10.55
C ALA A 193 -15.71 8.67 10.07
N ASN A 194 -15.59 7.78 9.09
CA ASN A 194 -14.34 7.61 8.33
C ASN A 194 -14.32 8.60 7.16
N GLY A 195 -13.63 9.72 7.34
CA GLY A 195 -13.53 10.81 6.35
C GLY A 195 -12.79 10.45 5.05
N ALA A 196 -12.16 9.29 4.96
CA ALA A 196 -11.62 8.78 3.70
C ALA A 196 -12.73 8.31 2.73
N LEU A 197 -13.94 8.04 3.24
CA LEU A 197 -15.10 7.66 2.43
C LEU A 197 -15.83 8.90 1.88
N LYS A 198 -16.44 8.75 0.70
CA LYS A 198 -17.18 9.83 0.03
C LYS A 198 -18.44 10.25 0.83
N GLU A 199 -19.16 9.28 1.40
CA GLU A 199 -20.36 9.49 2.21
C GLU A 199 -20.25 8.71 3.54
N PRO A 200 -19.40 9.15 4.50
CA PRO A 200 -19.02 8.34 5.66
C PRO A 200 -20.14 8.09 6.66
N LEU A 201 -21.25 8.84 6.57
CA LEU A 201 -22.37 8.76 7.50
C LEU A 201 -23.68 8.28 6.87
N ARG A 202 -23.67 8.04 5.56
CA ARG A 202 -24.86 7.61 4.83
C ARG A 202 -24.71 6.15 4.39
N TRP A 203 -25.51 5.27 5.00
CA TRP A 203 -25.38 3.84 4.81
C TRP A 203 -26.71 3.20 4.37
N LEU A 204 -26.63 2.36 3.33
CA LEU A 204 -27.73 1.54 2.85
C LEU A 204 -27.69 0.18 3.56
N PHE A 205 -28.65 -0.09 4.42
CA PHE A 205 -28.88 -1.40 5.03
C PHE A 205 -29.87 -2.19 4.20
N ALA A 206 -29.60 -3.47 3.96
CA ALA A 206 -30.48 -4.36 3.21
C ALA A 206 -30.72 -5.68 3.95
N LYS A 207 -32.00 -6.16 3.92
CA LYS A 207 -32.41 -7.45 4.49
C LYS A 207 -33.51 -8.04 3.61
N GLY A 208 -33.16 -9.02 2.78
CA GLY A 208 -34.05 -9.48 1.71
C GLY A 208 -34.39 -8.32 0.77
N ASP A 209 -35.69 -8.08 0.58
CA ASP A 209 -36.17 -6.98 -0.29
C ASP A 209 -36.23 -5.62 0.44
N GLU A 210 -36.08 -5.62 1.76
CA GLU A 210 -36.11 -4.40 2.56
C GLU A 210 -34.79 -3.64 2.45
N LYS A 211 -34.90 -2.35 2.14
CA LYS A 211 -33.75 -1.43 2.02
C LYS A 211 -34.02 -0.15 2.81
N VAL A 212 -33.07 0.18 3.71
CA VAL A 212 -33.21 1.33 4.59
C VAL A 212 -31.93 2.15 4.49
N VAL A 213 -32.07 3.44 4.20
CA VAL A 213 -30.94 4.39 4.23
C VAL A 213 -30.95 5.08 5.59
N VAL A 214 -29.83 5.01 6.29
CA VAL A 214 -29.60 5.70 7.55
C VAL A 214 -28.57 6.79 7.35
N THR A 215 -28.84 7.98 7.85
CA THR A 215 -27.89 9.09 7.90
C THR A 215 -27.57 9.40 9.34
N GLY A 216 -26.35 9.14 9.76
CA GLY A 216 -25.90 9.36 11.14
C GLY A 216 -25.46 10.79 11.41
N LYS A 217 -25.25 11.09 12.71
CA LYS A 217 -24.61 12.35 13.16
C LYS A 217 -23.24 12.04 13.76
N SER A 218 -22.20 12.59 13.15
CA SER A 218 -20.83 12.37 13.61
C SER A 218 -20.56 13.08 14.93
N VAL A 219 -19.93 12.38 15.85
CA VAL A 219 -19.29 12.95 17.05
C VAL A 219 -17.76 13.00 16.89
N VAL A 220 -17.21 12.17 16.01
CA VAL A 220 -15.79 12.15 15.63
C VAL A 220 -15.72 11.91 14.13
N SER A 221 -14.85 12.65 13.44
CA SER A 221 -14.46 12.38 12.05
C SER A 221 -12.96 12.16 12.02
N ALA A 222 -12.53 11.00 11.50
CA ALA A 222 -11.14 10.64 11.33
C ALA A 222 -10.85 10.39 9.84
N ASN A 223 -9.62 10.65 9.40
CA ASN A 223 -9.23 10.53 8.00
C ASN A 223 -8.82 9.11 7.56
N GLY A 224 -9.11 8.09 8.39
CA GLY A 224 -8.78 6.70 8.09
C GLY A 224 -9.50 5.71 9.00
N THR A 225 -9.51 4.45 8.61
CA THR A 225 -10.18 3.35 9.30
C THR A 225 -9.57 3.09 10.69
N GLU A 226 -8.24 3.15 10.81
CA GLU A 226 -7.53 2.83 12.05
C GLU A 226 -7.89 3.78 13.19
N ALA A 227 -7.90 5.09 12.94
CA ALA A 227 -8.28 6.08 13.95
C ALA A 227 -9.76 5.94 14.35
N SER A 228 -10.64 5.67 13.38
CA SER A 228 -12.05 5.39 13.62
C SER A 228 -12.24 4.12 14.48
N TYR A 229 -11.47 3.07 14.21
CA TYR A 229 -11.49 1.82 14.96
C TYR A 229 -11.10 2.01 16.45
N VAL A 230 -10.03 2.77 16.71
CA VAL A 230 -9.63 3.09 18.10
C VAL A 230 -10.75 3.84 18.84
N CYS A 231 -11.43 4.78 18.19
CA CYS A 231 -12.57 5.50 18.77
C CYS A 231 -13.78 4.58 19.08
N VAL A 232 -14.03 3.58 18.21
CA VAL A 232 -15.09 2.58 18.44
C VAL A 232 -14.77 1.71 19.66
N LEU A 233 -13.52 1.21 19.75
CA LEU A 233 -13.05 0.42 20.90
C LEU A 233 -13.15 1.20 22.21
N ALA A 234 -12.85 2.49 22.18
CA ALA A 234 -12.98 3.39 23.32
C ALA A 234 -14.43 3.70 23.73
N GLY A 235 -15.43 3.21 22.98
CA GLY A 235 -16.85 3.37 23.32
C GLY A 235 -17.43 4.74 23.04
N ILE A 236 -16.81 5.54 22.17
CA ILE A 236 -17.28 6.90 21.83
C ILE A 236 -18.59 6.85 21.03
N GLY A 237 -18.76 5.80 20.21
CA GLY A 237 -19.93 5.65 19.34
C GLY A 237 -19.88 4.35 18.54
N LEU A 238 -20.63 4.31 17.45
CA LEU A 238 -20.65 3.22 16.50
C LEU A 238 -20.06 3.64 15.14
N ALA A 239 -19.58 2.67 14.36
CA ALA A 239 -19.11 2.89 13.00
C ALA A 239 -19.36 1.67 12.12
N VAL A 240 -19.38 1.91 10.82
CA VAL A 240 -19.28 0.84 9.81
C VAL A 240 -17.81 0.59 9.53
N MET A 241 -17.40 -0.66 9.70
CA MET A 241 -16.00 -1.10 9.59
C MET A 241 -15.87 -2.32 8.67
N PRO A 242 -14.78 -2.47 7.93
CA PRO A 242 -14.54 -3.66 7.16
C PRO A 242 -14.29 -4.88 8.07
N ASP A 243 -14.74 -6.04 7.62
CA ASP A 243 -14.66 -7.31 8.34
C ASP A 243 -13.24 -7.68 8.77
N TYR A 244 -12.25 -7.50 7.88
CA TYR A 244 -10.83 -7.79 8.17
C TYR A 244 -10.28 -6.97 9.35
N GLN A 245 -10.90 -5.83 9.66
CA GLN A 245 -10.48 -5.00 10.80
C GLN A 245 -11.09 -5.47 12.12
N VAL A 246 -12.33 -5.98 12.12
CA VAL A 246 -13.14 -6.12 13.35
C VAL A 246 -13.52 -7.56 13.72
N VAL A 247 -13.40 -8.54 12.83
CA VAL A 247 -13.86 -9.92 13.08
C VAL A 247 -13.19 -10.54 14.31
N GLN A 248 -11.90 -10.32 14.53
CA GLN A 248 -11.20 -10.83 15.70
C GLN A 248 -11.68 -10.18 17.01
N ASP A 249 -12.02 -8.89 16.98
CA ASP A 249 -12.53 -8.18 18.14
C ASP A 249 -13.98 -8.57 18.47
N ILE A 250 -14.77 -8.84 17.44
CA ILE A 250 -16.12 -9.38 17.62
C ILE A 250 -16.05 -10.77 18.26
N ALA A 251 -15.19 -11.65 17.75
CA ALA A 251 -14.98 -12.98 18.31
C ALA A 251 -14.45 -12.95 19.75
N ALA A 252 -13.59 -11.98 20.07
CA ALA A 252 -13.04 -11.78 21.43
C ALA A 252 -13.97 -10.99 22.37
N GLY A 253 -15.16 -10.56 21.90
CA GLY A 253 -16.12 -9.77 22.70
C GLY A 253 -15.69 -8.33 22.98
N ARG A 254 -14.64 -7.82 22.34
CA ARG A 254 -14.21 -6.41 22.45
C ARG A 254 -15.11 -5.47 21.65
N LEU A 255 -15.71 -5.98 20.59
CA LEU A 255 -16.72 -5.29 19.78
C LEU A 255 -18.00 -6.11 19.68
N VAL A 256 -19.11 -5.42 19.49
CA VAL A 256 -20.43 -5.99 19.23
C VAL A 256 -20.85 -5.62 17.81
N ARG A 257 -21.19 -6.62 17.00
CA ARG A 257 -21.83 -6.40 15.70
C ARG A 257 -23.31 -6.08 15.92
N LEU A 258 -23.72 -4.90 15.53
CA LEU A 258 -25.12 -4.49 15.54
C LEU A 258 -25.80 -4.94 14.26
N LEU A 259 -27.10 -5.24 14.34
CA LEU A 259 -27.94 -5.62 13.20
C LEU A 259 -27.34 -6.75 12.33
N PRO A 260 -26.94 -7.90 12.89
CA PRO A 260 -26.24 -8.96 12.12
C PRO A 260 -27.06 -9.55 10.97
N GLY A 261 -28.39 -9.39 10.99
CA GLY A 261 -29.28 -9.81 9.89
C GLY A 261 -29.42 -8.79 8.75
N TRP A 262 -28.72 -7.65 8.83
CA TRP A 262 -28.71 -6.63 7.79
C TRP A 262 -27.34 -6.60 7.13
N SER A 263 -27.33 -6.56 5.80
CA SER A 263 -26.11 -6.38 4.99
C SER A 263 -25.88 -4.92 4.69
N LEU A 264 -24.60 -4.58 4.56
CA LEU A 264 -24.11 -3.29 4.09
C LEU A 264 -23.38 -3.48 2.75
N PRO A 265 -23.14 -2.42 1.96
CA PRO A 265 -22.45 -2.55 0.68
C PRO A 265 -21.06 -3.20 0.85
N ALA A 266 -20.83 -4.31 0.19
CA ALA A 266 -19.54 -4.98 0.14
C ALA A 266 -18.60 -4.23 -0.79
N GLY A 267 -17.29 -4.33 -0.56
CA GLY A 267 -16.25 -3.74 -1.39
C GLY A 267 -15.29 -4.77 -1.97
N GLY A 268 -14.45 -4.33 -2.90
CA GLY A 268 -13.40 -5.13 -3.53
C GLY A 268 -12.03 -4.86 -2.93
N ILE A 269 -11.16 -5.86 -3.00
CA ILE A 269 -9.73 -5.74 -2.76
C ILE A 269 -9.05 -5.97 -4.10
N HIS A 270 -8.23 -5.04 -4.52
CA HIS A 270 -7.65 -5.01 -5.86
C HIS A 270 -6.13 -4.86 -5.80
N ALA A 271 -5.44 -5.69 -6.58
CA ALA A 271 -4.06 -5.48 -6.94
C ALA A 271 -4.02 -4.59 -8.19
N VAL A 272 -3.44 -3.41 -8.08
CA VAL A 272 -3.32 -2.43 -9.15
C VAL A 272 -1.85 -2.32 -9.53
N TYR A 273 -1.56 -2.37 -10.83
CA TYR A 273 -0.23 -2.43 -11.38
C TYR A 273 0.07 -1.21 -12.23
N PRO A 274 1.33 -0.80 -12.35
CA PRO A 274 1.72 0.17 -13.36
C PRO A 274 1.45 -0.38 -14.77
N PRO A 275 1.28 0.48 -15.78
CA PRO A 275 1.13 0.06 -17.17
C PRO A 275 2.39 -0.67 -17.63
N ALA A 276 2.32 -1.99 -17.78
CA ALA A 276 3.40 -2.81 -18.30
C ALA A 276 2.83 -4.01 -19.05
N LYS A 277 3.55 -4.48 -20.06
CA LYS A 277 3.18 -5.67 -20.85
C LYS A 277 3.35 -6.95 -20.03
N TYR A 278 4.39 -7.01 -19.22
CA TYR A 278 4.77 -8.15 -18.40
C TYR A 278 4.83 -7.75 -16.93
N ARG A 279 4.55 -8.71 -16.06
CA ARG A 279 4.64 -8.54 -14.60
C ARG A 279 5.82 -9.34 -14.08
N PRO A 280 6.74 -8.72 -13.34
CA PRO A 280 7.88 -9.42 -12.74
C PRO A 280 7.44 -10.64 -11.91
N ALA A 281 8.29 -11.67 -11.87
CA ALA A 281 8.00 -12.88 -11.10
C ALA A 281 7.79 -12.58 -9.61
N ARG A 282 8.55 -11.63 -9.06
CA ARG A 282 8.40 -11.15 -7.69
C ARG A 282 6.99 -10.63 -7.37
N VAL A 283 6.37 -9.90 -8.30
CA VAL A 283 5.02 -9.35 -8.11
C VAL A 283 3.97 -10.45 -8.20
N ARG A 284 4.10 -11.35 -9.20
CA ARG A 284 3.15 -12.47 -9.36
C ARG A 284 3.14 -13.37 -8.14
N ALA A 285 4.32 -13.81 -7.67
CA ALA A 285 4.45 -14.70 -6.52
C ALA A 285 3.86 -14.08 -5.23
N PHE A 286 4.07 -12.79 -5.00
CA PHE A 286 3.47 -12.11 -3.85
C PHE A 286 1.94 -12.04 -3.96
N VAL A 287 1.40 -11.65 -5.12
CA VAL A 287 -0.05 -11.56 -5.32
C VAL A 287 -0.73 -12.91 -5.19
N ASP A 288 -0.11 -14.00 -5.65
CA ASP A 288 -0.65 -15.35 -5.51
C ASP A 288 -0.73 -15.80 -4.04
N ILE A 289 0.27 -15.45 -3.22
CA ILE A 289 0.24 -15.67 -1.75
C ILE A 289 -0.88 -14.84 -1.12
N LEU A 290 -0.97 -13.56 -1.44
CA LEU A 290 -2.00 -12.67 -0.90
C LEU A 290 -3.41 -13.14 -1.27
N GLU A 291 -3.63 -13.61 -2.50
CA GLU A 291 -4.91 -14.21 -2.92
C GLU A 291 -5.26 -15.50 -2.17
N ALA A 292 -4.26 -16.35 -1.91
CA ALA A 292 -4.46 -17.56 -1.15
C ALA A 292 -4.92 -17.24 0.28
N MET A 293 -4.24 -16.30 0.95
CA MET A 293 -4.63 -15.83 2.29
C MET A 293 -6.02 -15.17 2.31
N GLU A 294 -6.38 -14.40 1.28
CA GLU A 294 -7.72 -13.81 1.17
C GLU A 294 -8.81 -14.87 0.99
N ARG A 295 -8.53 -15.96 0.30
CA ARG A 295 -9.47 -17.10 0.18
C ARG A 295 -9.68 -17.78 1.54
N GLU A 296 -8.59 -18.03 2.28
CA GLU A 296 -8.65 -18.64 3.62
C GLU A 296 -9.37 -17.74 4.63
N ARG A 297 -9.16 -16.43 4.60
CA ARG A 297 -9.83 -15.47 5.48
C ARG A 297 -11.36 -15.49 5.32
N ARG A 298 -11.86 -15.92 4.17
CA ARG A 298 -13.29 -15.92 3.82
C ARG A 298 -13.95 -17.29 3.92
N SER A 299 -13.17 -18.37 4.05
CA SER A 299 -13.70 -19.72 4.28
C SER A 299 -14.07 -19.94 5.75
#